data_cd3f95b37f2a468206ab263d54b7310f
#
_entry.id   cd3f95b37f2a468206ab263d54b7310f
#
_cell.length_a   1.000
_cell.length_b   1.000
_cell.length_c   1.000
_cell.angle_alpha   90.00
_cell.angle_beta   90.00
_cell.angle_gamma   90.00
#
_symmetry.space_group_name_H-M   'P 1'
#
loop_
_entity.id
_entity.type
_entity.pdbx_description
1 polymer ?
#
loop_
_entity_poly.entity_id
_entity_poly.type
_entity_poly.pdbx_seq_one_letter_code
_entity_poly.pdbx_strand_id
1 'polypeptide(L)'
;MNFDLSQALRTLKPQKQNRSLERRAESELRWAADEPQLGGPILLDTCVYIDSLQGRSPHDVKNLVRYRTCHHSTVCLAELTHVFGRLDPSHPNTNSVLRIVGETIADILSHRLHAPDGMAWGSAGMLAGVLARLSSAPMGQRHDRVLNDSLIALQARAVGGAVLTRNVGDFDFLSQLLPALFVVNYRRSDRGER
;
A
#
# COMPACT_ATOMS: atom_id res chain seq x y z
N MET A 1 3.61 -22.24 -8.71
CA MET A 1 4.71 -21.30 -9.09
C MET A 1 5.77 -21.37 -8.01
N ASN A 2 6.99 -21.71 -8.35
CA ASN A 2 8.06 -21.88 -7.37
C ASN A 2 8.78 -20.54 -7.15
N PHE A 3 9.22 -20.28 -5.91
CA PHE A 3 10.08 -19.15 -5.57
C PHE A 3 11.50 -19.42 -6.11
N ASP A 4 12.03 -18.52 -6.95
CA ASP A 4 13.42 -18.56 -7.41
C ASP A 4 14.25 -17.58 -6.56
N LEU A 5 14.94 -18.15 -5.56
CA LEU A 5 15.84 -17.42 -4.66
C LEU A 5 16.95 -16.70 -5.44
N SER A 6 17.53 -17.34 -6.46
CA SER A 6 18.63 -16.76 -7.24
C SER A 6 18.17 -15.54 -8.04
N GLN A 7 16.97 -15.59 -8.61
CA GLN A 7 16.36 -14.45 -9.30
C GLN A 7 16.06 -13.31 -8.32
N ALA A 8 15.48 -13.60 -7.16
CA ALA A 8 15.18 -12.61 -6.14
C ALA A 8 16.44 -11.89 -5.64
N LEU A 9 17.50 -12.65 -5.35
CA LEU A 9 18.81 -12.10 -4.94
C LEU A 9 19.45 -11.22 -6.02
N ARG A 10 19.35 -11.62 -7.30
CA ARG A 10 19.85 -10.80 -8.41
C ARG A 10 19.08 -9.49 -8.58
N THR A 11 17.78 -9.53 -8.34
CA THR A 11 16.89 -8.37 -8.53
C THR A 11 17.02 -7.38 -7.38
N LEU A 12 16.91 -7.84 -6.14
CA LEU A 12 16.87 -7.00 -4.94
C LEU A 12 18.26 -6.66 -4.40
N LYS A 13 19.26 -7.55 -4.63
CA LYS A 13 20.64 -7.40 -4.20
C LYS A 13 20.75 -7.00 -2.72
N PRO A 14 20.08 -7.70 -1.78
CA PRO A 14 20.00 -7.28 -0.39
C PRO A 14 21.37 -7.12 0.29
N GLN A 15 22.37 -7.91 -0.13
CA GLN A 15 23.75 -7.83 0.35
C GLN A 15 24.49 -6.56 -0.10
N LYS A 16 24.00 -5.85 -1.14
CA LYS A 16 24.57 -4.59 -1.62
C LYS A 16 23.89 -3.35 -1.01
N GLN A 17 22.78 -3.55 -0.32
CA GLN A 17 22.05 -2.50 0.39
C GLN A 17 22.73 -2.29 1.74
N ASN A 18 23.70 -1.38 1.84
CA ASN A 18 24.52 -1.14 3.04
C ASN A 18 24.49 0.31 3.55
N ARG A 19 23.77 1.18 2.86
CA ARG A 19 23.61 2.59 3.30
C ARG A 19 22.36 2.72 4.16
N SER A 20 22.45 3.46 5.26
CA SER A 20 21.29 3.86 6.04
C SER A 20 20.25 4.54 5.13
N LEU A 21 19.00 4.19 5.31
CA LEU A 21 17.89 4.83 4.61
C LEU A 21 17.45 6.06 5.39
N GLU A 22 17.56 7.19 4.74
CA GLU A 22 17.05 8.46 5.24
C GLU A 22 15.79 8.87 4.50
N ARG A 23 14.91 9.60 5.19
CA ARG A 23 13.71 10.14 4.58
C ARG A 23 14.08 11.20 3.55
N ARG A 24 13.51 11.11 2.35
CA ARG A 24 13.60 12.17 1.36
C ARG A 24 12.81 13.41 1.83
N ALA A 25 13.23 14.57 1.36
CA ALA A 25 12.46 15.79 1.57
C ALA A 25 11.07 15.67 0.89
N GLU A 26 10.06 16.33 1.46
CA GLU A 26 8.69 16.29 0.89
C GLU A 26 8.63 16.79 -0.55
N SER A 27 9.51 17.71 -0.93
CA SER A 27 9.65 18.24 -2.29
C SER A 27 10.18 17.23 -3.32
N GLU A 28 10.76 16.12 -2.87
CA GLU A 28 11.24 15.04 -3.71
C GLU A 28 10.20 13.92 -3.88
N LEU A 29 9.11 14.00 -3.14
CA LEU A 29 8.02 13.02 -3.17
C LEU A 29 6.94 13.47 -4.15
N ARG A 30 6.26 12.48 -4.76
CA ARG A 30 5.11 12.76 -5.63
C ARG A 30 3.85 12.81 -4.76
N TRP A 31 3.06 13.86 -4.93
CA TRP A 31 1.84 14.08 -4.17
C TRP A 31 0.61 14.01 -5.07
N ALA A 32 -0.49 13.49 -4.54
CA ALA A 32 -1.76 13.38 -5.28
C ALA A 32 -2.26 14.73 -5.80
N ALA A 33 -2.00 15.82 -5.06
CA ALA A 33 -2.35 17.18 -5.46
C ALA A 33 -1.63 17.65 -6.74
N ASP A 34 -0.44 17.12 -7.02
CA ASP A 34 0.39 17.48 -8.18
C ASP A 34 0.19 16.51 -9.37
N GLU A 35 -0.58 15.43 -9.16
CA GLU A 35 -0.80 14.41 -10.17
C GLU A 35 -1.92 14.80 -11.15
N PRO A 36 -1.71 14.60 -12.46
CA PRO A 36 -2.80 14.75 -13.41
C PRO A 36 -3.92 13.74 -13.11
N GLN A 37 -5.17 14.12 -13.28
CA GLN A 37 -6.32 13.23 -13.03
C GLN A 37 -6.26 11.97 -13.89
N LEU A 38 -5.91 12.12 -15.18
CA LEU A 38 -5.71 11.02 -16.11
C LEU A 38 -4.25 10.56 -16.08
N GLY A 39 -4.04 9.25 -16.20
CA GLY A 39 -2.67 8.71 -16.18
C GLY A 39 -2.65 7.19 -16.08
N GLY A 40 -1.47 6.65 -15.76
CA GLY A 40 -1.28 5.22 -15.57
C GLY A 40 -2.11 4.64 -14.40
N PRO A 41 -2.19 3.31 -14.32
CA PRO A 41 -2.94 2.62 -13.28
C PRO A 41 -2.39 2.95 -11.88
N ILE A 42 -3.25 2.83 -10.88
CA ILE A 42 -2.88 2.95 -9.46
C ILE A 42 -3.30 1.70 -8.71
N LEU A 43 -2.47 1.27 -7.77
CA LEU A 43 -2.82 0.24 -6.79
C LEU A 43 -3.09 0.93 -5.46
N LEU A 44 -4.26 0.66 -4.89
CA LEU A 44 -4.71 1.29 -3.67
C LEU A 44 -4.12 0.59 -2.44
N ASP A 45 -3.46 1.35 -1.57
CA ASP A 45 -3.10 0.91 -0.23
C ASP A 45 -4.34 0.88 0.69
N THR A 46 -4.33 0.06 1.73
CA THR A 46 -5.43 -0.09 2.70
C THR A 46 -5.89 1.23 3.30
N CYS A 47 -4.97 2.16 3.54
CA CYS A 47 -5.29 3.48 4.08
C CYS A 47 -6.24 4.29 3.19
N VAL A 48 -6.24 4.07 1.86
CA VAL A 48 -7.13 4.76 0.92
C VAL A 48 -8.60 4.37 1.15
N TYR A 49 -8.85 3.07 1.35
CA TYR A 49 -10.19 2.57 1.68
C TYR A 49 -10.67 3.10 3.03
N ILE A 50 -9.80 3.04 4.05
CA ILE A 50 -10.12 3.49 5.40
C ILE A 50 -10.47 4.99 5.39
N ASP A 51 -9.66 5.82 4.71
CA ASP A 51 -9.90 7.26 4.63
C ASP A 51 -11.17 7.57 3.83
N SER A 52 -11.47 6.78 2.77
CA SER A 52 -12.72 6.89 2.02
C SER A 52 -13.95 6.57 2.90
N LEU A 53 -13.91 5.43 3.59
CA LEU A 53 -14.96 4.98 4.50
C LEU A 53 -15.23 5.97 5.64
N GLN A 54 -14.19 6.70 6.07
CA GLN A 54 -14.27 7.70 7.13
C GLN A 54 -14.60 9.12 6.62
N GLY A 55 -14.79 9.29 5.30
CA GLY A 55 -15.03 10.60 4.69
C GLY A 55 -13.83 11.56 4.78
N ARG A 56 -12.61 11.01 4.86
CA ARG A 56 -11.36 11.76 5.03
C ARG A 56 -10.47 11.78 3.79
N SER A 57 -10.92 11.18 2.68
CA SER A 57 -10.20 11.23 1.41
C SER A 57 -10.24 12.65 0.86
N PRO A 58 -9.10 13.28 0.55
CA PRO A 58 -9.05 14.58 -0.07
C PRO A 58 -9.57 14.54 -1.52
N HIS A 59 -9.88 15.70 -2.08
CA HIS A 59 -10.51 15.83 -3.39
C HIS A 59 -9.64 15.27 -4.52
N ASP A 60 -8.34 15.51 -4.47
CA ASP A 60 -7.35 14.98 -5.41
C ASP A 60 -7.30 13.44 -5.42
N VAL A 61 -7.31 12.81 -4.24
CA VAL A 61 -7.40 11.34 -4.12
C VAL A 61 -8.71 10.81 -4.71
N LYS A 62 -9.86 11.46 -4.43
CA LYS A 62 -11.14 11.07 -5.01
C LYS A 62 -11.11 11.15 -6.53
N ASN A 63 -10.47 12.17 -7.10
CA ASN A 63 -10.30 12.32 -8.55
C ASN A 63 -9.42 11.23 -9.14
N LEU A 64 -8.27 10.93 -8.52
CA LEU A 64 -7.40 9.86 -8.99
C LEU A 64 -8.12 8.51 -9.00
N VAL A 65 -8.83 8.18 -7.93
CA VAL A 65 -9.61 6.93 -7.83
C VAL A 65 -10.74 6.88 -8.87
N ARG A 66 -11.36 8.02 -9.17
CA ARG A 66 -12.47 8.11 -10.12
C ARG A 66 -12.03 7.98 -11.58
N TYR A 67 -10.87 8.54 -11.94
CA TYR A 67 -10.48 8.71 -13.34
C TYR A 67 -9.35 7.79 -13.79
N ARG A 68 -8.65 7.11 -12.87
CA ARG A 68 -7.60 6.15 -13.21
C ARG A 68 -8.08 4.70 -13.04
N THR A 69 -7.43 3.79 -13.71
CA THR A 69 -7.63 2.36 -13.47
C THR A 69 -7.11 1.99 -12.09
N CYS A 70 -8.01 1.64 -11.17
CA CYS A 70 -7.64 1.17 -9.84
C CYS A 70 -7.42 -0.34 -9.84
N HIS A 71 -6.30 -0.76 -9.29
CA HIS A 71 -5.98 -2.13 -8.94
C HIS A 71 -6.02 -2.32 -7.42
N HIS A 72 -6.32 -3.53 -6.99
CA HIS A 72 -6.55 -3.90 -5.60
C HIS A 72 -5.64 -5.08 -5.24
N SER A 73 -5.22 -5.17 -3.99
CA SER A 73 -4.40 -6.25 -3.45
C SER A 73 -5.22 -7.15 -2.54
N THR A 74 -5.04 -8.47 -2.63
CA THR A 74 -5.60 -9.39 -1.62
C THR A 74 -4.99 -9.17 -0.24
N VAL A 75 -3.83 -8.52 -0.13
CA VAL A 75 -3.25 -8.08 1.15
C VAL A 75 -4.16 -7.02 1.78
N CYS A 76 -4.57 -6.00 1.01
CA CYS A 76 -5.52 -4.98 1.47
C CYS A 76 -6.88 -5.61 1.79
N LEU A 77 -7.33 -6.60 0.99
CA LEU A 77 -8.55 -7.34 1.28
C LEU A 77 -8.48 -8.03 2.65
N ALA A 78 -7.35 -8.69 2.97
CA ALA A 78 -7.15 -9.33 4.28
C ALA A 78 -7.21 -8.31 5.43
N GLU A 79 -6.61 -7.13 5.25
CA GLU A 79 -6.65 -6.05 6.24
C GLU A 79 -8.08 -5.46 6.41
N LEU A 80 -8.83 -5.31 5.33
CA LEU A 80 -10.22 -4.86 5.38
C LEU A 80 -11.12 -5.90 6.05
N THR A 81 -10.95 -7.18 5.73
CA THR A 81 -11.75 -8.25 6.32
C THR A 81 -11.41 -8.50 7.79
N HIS A 82 -10.23 -8.09 8.27
CA HIS A 82 -9.85 -8.17 9.67
C HIS A 82 -10.86 -7.48 10.61
N VAL A 83 -11.50 -6.41 10.13
CA VAL A 83 -12.52 -5.68 10.90
C VAL A 83 -13.71 -6.57 11.28
N PHE A 84 -14.10 -7.55 10.44
CA PHE A 84 -15.20 -8.47 10.71
C PHE A 84 -14.95 -9.38 11.91
N GLY A 85 -13.69 -9.75 12.15
CA GLY A 85 -13.31 -10.56 13.32
C GLY A 85 -13.00 -9.74 14.57
N ARG A 86 -12.75 -8.43 14.42
CA ARG A 86 -12.24 -7.58 15.52
C ARG A 86 -13.31 -6.73 16.20
N LEU A 87 -14.35 -6.32 15.49
CA LEU A 87 -15.38 -5.46 16.04
C LEU A 87 -16.22 -6.21 17.09
N ASP A 88 -16.54 -5.53 18.20
CA ASP A 88 -17.45 -6.05 19.22
C ASP A 88 -18.86 -6.20 18.62
N PRO A 89 -19.42 -7.42 18.56
CA PRO A 89 -20.75 -7.65 17.99
C PRO A 89 -21.88 -6.94 18.76
N SER A 90 -21.66 -6.61 20.03
CA SER A 90 -22.66 -5.96 20.89
C SER A 90 -22.70 -4.44 20.70
N HIS A 91 -21.69 -3.84 20.08
CA HIS A 91 -21.66 -2.39 19.86
C HIS A 91 -22.68 -1.95 18.81
N PRO A 92 -23.54 -0.93 19.08
CA PRO A 92 -24.67 -0.57 18.22
C PRO A 92 -24.28 -0.20 16.77
N ASN A 93 -23.08 0.29 16.54
CA ASN A 93 -22.62 0.69 15.22
C ASN A 93 -21.94 -0.44 14.42
N THR A 94 -21.70 -1.61 15.02
CA THR A 94 -20.93 -2.70 14.39
C THR A 94 -21.57 -3.14 13.08
N ASN A 95 -22.87 -3.42 13.07
CA ASN A 95 -23.56 -3.90 11.87
C ASN A 95 -23.51 -2.88 10.72
N SER A 96 -23.61 -1.58 11.01
CA SER A 96 -23.51 -0.54 9.97
C SER A 96 -22.09 -0.45 9.40
N VAL A 97 -21.07 -0.55 10.24
CA VAL A 97 -19.66 -0.54 9.77
C VAL A 97 -19.38 -1.78 8.91
N LEU A 98 -19.77 -2.98 9.37
CA LEU A 98 -19.55 -4.22 8.62
C LEU A 98 -20.27 -4.21 7.27
N ARG A 99 -21.51 -3.68 7.21
CA ARG A 99 -22.22 -3.52 5.94
C ARG A 99 -21.47 -2.62 4.97
N ILE A 100 -21.02 -1.44 5.40
CA ILE A 100 -20.31 -0.48 4.54
C ILE A 100 -18.97 -1.06 4.05
N VAL A 101 -18.22 -1.74 4.93
CA VAL A 101 -16.97 -2.41 4.52
C VAL A 101 -17.28 -3.56 3.55
N GLY A 102 -18.34 -4.32 3.79
CA GLY A 102 -18.78 -5.41 2.90
C GLY A 102 -19.16 -4.90 1.50
N GLU A 103 -19.91 -3.79 1.41
CA GLU A 103 -20.25 -3.14 0.15
C GLU A 103 -18.98 -2.67 -0.59
N THR A 104 -18.03 -2.04 0.11
CA THR A 104 -16.74 -1.62 -0.46
C THR A 104 -15.94 -2.81 -1.03
N ILE A 105 -15.95 -3.95 -0.35
CA ILE A 105 -15.29 -5.17 -0.82
C ILE A 105 -16.03 -5.74 -2.06
N ALA A 106 -17.35 -5.74 -2.04
CA ALA A 106 -18.17 -6.24 -3.15
C ALA A 106 -18.00 -5.43 -4.44
N ASP A 107 -17.68 -4.14 -4.33
CA ASP A 107 -17.39 -3.27 -5.47
C ASP A 107 -16.03 -3.55 -6.14
N ILE A 108 -15.17 -4.35 -5.52
CA ILE A 108 -13.88 -4.72 -6.10
C ILE A 108 -14.08 -5.71 -7.25
N LEU A 109 -13.78 -5.27 -8.46
CA LEU A 109 -13.86 -6.12 -9.65
C LEU A 109 -12.79 -7.22 -9.59
N SER A 110 -13.20 -8.49 -9.76
CA SER A 110 -12.31 -9.65 -9.60
C SER A 110 -11.09 -9.63 -10.52
N HIS A 111 -11.21 -9.10 -11.74
CA HIS A 111 -10.09 -8.99 -12.68
C HIS A 111 -9.10 -7.86 -12.33
N ARG A 112 -9.42 -7.01 -11.36
CA ARG A 112 -8.54 -5.97 -10.82
C ARG A 112 -7.99 -6.30 -9.43
N LEU A 113 -8.39 -7.43 -8.85
CA LEU A 113 -7.88 -7.93 -7.58
C LEU A 113 -6.71 -8.88 -7.81
N HIS A 114 -5.55 -8.53 -7.28
CA HIS A 114 -4.30 -9.26 -7.48
C HIS A 114 -3.86 -9.95 -6.18
N ALA A 115 -3.52 -11.23 -6.30
CA ALA A 115 -2.90 -11.99 -5.23
C ALA A 115 -1.37 -12.02 -5.41
N PRO A 116 -0.57 -11.81 -4.35
CA PRO A 116 0.88 -12.02 -4.42
C PRO A 116 1.19 -13.48 -4.71
N ASP A 117 2.11 -13.73 -5.63
CA ASP A 117 2.64 -15.06 -5.89
C ASP A 117 3.82 -15.42 -4.97
N GLY A 118 4.37 -16.62 -5.12
CA GLY A 118 5.51 -17.06 -4.32
C GLY A 118 6.75 -16.17 -4.48
N MET A 119 6.96 -15.59 -5.68
CA MET A 119 8.06 -14.65 -5.90
C MET A 119 7.84 -13.34 -5.16
N ALA A 120 6.62 -12.82 -5.14
CA ALA A 120 6.28 -11.62 -4.40
C ALA A 120 6.45 -11.84 -2.89
N TRP A 121 5.98 -12.97 -2.34
CA TRP A 121 6.14 -13.31 -0.93
C TRP A 121 7.60 -13.41 -0.50
N GLY A 122 8.43 -14.18 -1.22
CA GLY A 122 9.84 -14.32 -0.92
C GLY A 122 10.61 -13.00 -1.04
N SER A 123 10.28 -12.20 -2.08
CA SER A 123 10.88 -10.87 -2.29
C SER A 123 10.46 -9.89 -1.19
N ALA A 124 9.20 -9.91 -0.77
CA ALA A 124 8.71 -9.05 0.31
C ALA A 124 9.40 -9.35 1.64
N GLY A 125 9.63 -10.63 1.95
CA GLY A 125 10.41 -11.02 3.13
C GLY A 125 11.84 -10.46 3.11
N MET A 126 12.51 -10.49 1.94
CA MET A 126 13.84 -9.88 1.79
C MET A 126 13.80 -8.37 1.97
N LEU A 127 12.82 -7.67 1.38
CA LEU A 127 12.66 -6.22 1.51
C LEU A 127 12.41 -5.82 2.96
N ALA A 128 11.51 -6.54 3.64
CA ALA A 128 11.25 -6.31 5.07
C ALA A 128 12.51 -6.48 5.91
N GLY A 129 13.33 -7.51 5.64
CA GLY A 129 14.61 -7.70 6.30
C GLY A 129 15.62 -6.59 6.03
N VAL A 130 15.71 -6.10 4.78
CA VAL A 130 16.57 -4.97 4.41
C VAL A 130 16.11 -3.70 5.12
N LEU A 131 14.82 -3.40 5.11
CA LEU A 131 14.26 -2.24 5.82
C LEU A 131 14.52 -2.31 7.32
N ALA A 132 14.35 -3.49 7.93
CA ALA A 132 14.66 -3.70 9.34
C ALA A 132 16.10 -3.34 9.69
N ARG A 133 17.03 -3.67 8.81
CA ARG A 133 18.47 -3.46 9.02
C ARG A 133 18.90 -2.02 8.72
N LEU A 134 18.27 -1.35 7.76
CA LEU A 134 18.72 -0.03 7.26
C LEU A 134 17.93 1.15 7.82
N SER A 135 16.71 0.94 8.32
CA SER A 135 15.95 1.99 9.00
C SER A 135 16.31 2.01 10.48
N SER A 136 16.56 3.17 11.04
CA SER A 136 16.87 3.38 12.47
C SER A 136 15.65 3.19 13.39
N ALA A 137 14.49 2.81 12.87
CA ALA A 137 13.26 2.65 13.64
C ALA A 137 13.17 1.26 14.30
N PRO A 138 12.80 1.15 15.60
CA PRO A 138 12.63 -0.14 16.27
C PRO A 138 11.55 -0.98 15.58
N MET A 139 11.91 -2.21 15.18
CA MET A 139 11.09 -3.09 14.30
C MET A 139 10.11 -4.00 15.02
N GLY A 140 10.14 -4.13 16.35
CA GLY A 140 9.48 -5.22 17.08
C GLY A 140 8.00 -5.48 16.77
N GLN A 141 7.19 -4.46 16.52
CA GLN A 141 5.75 -4.59 16.17
C GLN A 141 5.43 -4.20 14.72
N ARG A 142 6.44 -3.86 13.91
CA ARG A 142 6.26 -3.33 12.55
C ARG A 142 6.50 -4.36 11.45
N HIS A 143 7.00 -5.55 11.79
CA HIS A 143 7.40 -6.55 10.81
C HIS A 143 6.27 -6.92 9.85
N ASP A 144 5.08 -7.24 10.37
CA ASP A 144 3.93 -7.65 9.55
C ASP A 144 3.45 -6.51 8.65
N ARG A 145 3.46 -5.27 9.17
CA ARG A 145 3.10 -4.10 8.36
C ARG A 145 4.07 -3.88 7.22
N VAL A 146 5.37 -3.90 7.49
CA VAL A 146 6.41 -3.72 6.45
C VAL A 146 6.36 -4.84 5.42
N LEU A 147 6.04 -6.08 5.83
CA LEU A 147 5.83 -7.18 4.91
C LEU A 147 4.63 -6.92 3.98
N ASN A 148 3.49 -6.48 4.52
CA ASN A 148 2.30 -6.13 3.76
C ASN A 148 2.57 -4.97 2.78
N ASP A 149 3.21 -3.89 3.24
CA ASP A 149 3.59 -2.75 2.40
C ASP A 149 4.53 -3.18 1.27
N SER A 150 5.48 -4.09 1.56
CA SER A 150 6.39 -4.66 0.55
C SER A 150 5.65 -5.49 -0.50
N LEU A 151 4.64 -6.28 -0.10
CA LEU A 151 3.77 -7.01 -1.03
C LEU A 151 2.98 -6.08 -1.93
N ILE A 152 2.37 -5.03 -1.36
CA ILE A 152 1.63 -4.02 -2.10
C ILE A 152 2.54 -3.31 -3.11
N ALA A 153 3.75 -2.92 -2.69
CA ALA A 153 4.75 -2.28 -3.56
C ALA A 153 5.16 -3.17 -4.74
N LEU A 154 5.41 -4.46 -4.49
CA LEU A 154 5.76 -5.43 -5.54
C LEU A 154 4.61 -5.66 -6.51
N GLN A 155 3.37 -5.72 -6.04
CA GLN A 155 2.19 -5.86 -6.89
C GLN A 155 1.96 -4.61 -7.75
N ALA A 156 2.13 -3.39 -7.20
CA ALA A 156 2.03 -2.16 -7.97
C ALA A 156 3.02 -2.15 -9.14
N ARG A 157 4.28 -2.57 -8.91
CA ARG A 157 5.26 -2.74 -9.98
C ARG A 157 4.83 -3.78 -11.01
N ALA A 158 4.28 -4.91 -10.57
CA ALA A 158 3.86 -5.99 -11.47
C ALA A 158 2.72 -5.56 -12.41
N VAL A 159 1.82 -4.69 -11.95
CA VAL A 159 0.73 -4.13 -12.79
C VAL A 159 1.15 -2.87 -13.56
N GLY A 160 2.42 -2.44 -13.42
CA GLY A 160 2.92 -1.22 -14.08
C GLY A 160 2.27 0.07 -13.54
N GLY A 161 1.79 0.03 -12.30
CA GLY A 161 1.06 1.12 -11.65
C GLY A 161 1.86 1.81 -10.54
N ALA A 162 1.31 2.93 -10.06
CA ALA A 162 1.79 3.59 -8.86
C ALA A 162 1.00 3.12 -7.62
N VAL A 163 1.65 3.07 -6.46
CA VAL A 163 0.92 2.93 -5.18
C VAL A 163 0.34 4.27 -4.80
N LEU A 164 -0.96 4.31 -4.49
CA LEU A 164 -1.61 5.47 -3.85
C LEU A 164 -1.69 5.22 -2.35
N THR A 165 -1.00 6.04 -1.55
CA THR A 165 -0.86 5.79 -0.11
C THR A 165 -0.74 7.07 0.72
N ARG A 166 -1.15 6.97 1.98
CA ARG A 166 -0.85 7.96 3.04
C ARG A 166 0.34 7.53 3.91
N ASN A 167 0.78 6.29 3.79
CA ASN A 167 1.95 5.77 4.51
C ASN A 167 3.25 6.24 3.84
N VAL A 168 3.49 7.56 3.89
CA VAL A 168 4.68 8.19 3.28
C VAL A 168 5.96 7.49 3.75
N GLY A 169 5.99 7.08 5.03
CA GLY A 169 7.19 6.58 5.64
C GLY A 169 7.72 5.30 5.06
N ASP A 170 6.93 4.27 5.07
CA ASP A 170 7.40 2.94 4.65
C ASP A 170 7.54 2.89 3.13
N PHE A 171 6.63 3.54 2.39
CA PHE A 171 6.69 3.59 0.92
C PHE A 171 7.80 4.50 0.38
N ASP A 172 8.23 5.54 1.10
CA ASP A 172 9.44 6.28 0.74
C ASP A 172 10.67 5.36 0.75
N PHE A 173 10.88 4.60 1.81
CA PHE A 173 11.98 3.64 1.90
C PHE A 173 11.87 2.53 0.87
N LEU A 174 10.66 1.97 0.66
CA LEU A 174 10.44 0.94 -0.36
C LEU A 174 10.78 1.45 -1.76
N SER A 175 10.45 2.70 -2.08
CA SER A 175 10.77 3.28 -3.39
C SER A 175 12.26 3.54 -3.60
N GLN A 176 13.04 3.72 -2.52
CA GLN A 176 14.49 3.80 -2.59
C GLN A 176 15.12 2.42 -2.84
N LEU A 177 14.52 1.35 -2.32
CA LEU A 177 14.99 -0.03 -2.50
C LEU A 177 14.51 -0.69 -3.80
N LEU A 178 13.40 -0.23 -4.34
CA LEU A 178 12.74 -0.76 -5.53
C LEU A 178 12.75 0.29 -6.66
N PRO A 179 13.81 0.35 -7.48
CA PRO A 179 13.81 1.20 -8.67
C PRO A 179 12.60 0.90 -9.54
N ALA A 180 11.97 1.91 -10.10
CA ALA A 180 10.72 1.85 -10.86
C ALA A 180 9.46 1.55 -10.02
N LEU A 181 9.51 1.62 -8.70
CA LEU A 181 8.32 1.77 -7.88
C LEU A 181 7.90 3.25 -7.89
N PHE A 182 6.74 3.53 -8.43
CA PHE A 182 6.11 4.84 -8.34
C PHE A 182 5.18 4.88 -7.13
N VAL A 183 5.30 5.93 -6.32
CA VAL A 183 4.46 6.15 -5.15
C VAL A 183 3.83 7.52 -5.27
N VAL A 184 2.50 7.58 -5.15
CA VAL A 184 1.72 8.80 -5.08
C VAL A 184 1.24 8.94 -3.65
N ASN A 185 1.78 9.93 -2.96
CA ASN A 185 1.48 10.17 -1.56
C ASN A 185 0.31 11.13 -1.40
N TYR A 186 -0.42 11.03 -0.28
CA TYR A 186 -1.42 12.02 0.08
C TYR A 186 -1.48 12.23 1.60
N ARG A 187 -2.10 13.34 2.01
CA ARG A 187 -2.49 13.59 3.39
C ARG A 187 -4.01 13.56 3.47
N ARG A 188 -4.56 12.99 4.54
CA ARG A 188 -6.01 13.00 4.72
C ARG A 188 -6.51 14.42 4.97
N SER A 189 -7.71 14.72 4.51
CA SER A 189 -8.40 15.95 4.85
C SER A 189 -8.79 15.96 6.33
N ASP A 190 -8.68 17.10 6.98
CA ASP A 190 -9.29 17.30 8.29
C ASP A 190 -10.81 17.24 8.18
N ARG A 191 -11.51 16.78 9.24
CA ARG A 191 -12.96 16.73 9.26
C ARG A 191 -13.52 18.16 9.16
N GLY A 192 -13.91 18.58 7.96
CA GLY A 192 -14.46 19.93 7.76
C GLY A 192 -14.47 20.45 6.33
N GLU A 193 -13.63 19.91 5.45
CA GLU A 193 -13.66 20.25 4.02
C GLU A 193 -14.74 19.40 3.32
N ARG A 194 -15.97 19.94 3.25
CA ARG A 194 -17.07 19.42 2.41
C ARG A 194 -17.17 20.22 1.11
#